data_711a463f6a6d51c3dfeeeba0ad36278c
#
_entry.id   711a463f6a6d51c3dfeeeba0ad36278c
#
_cell.length_a   1.000
_cell.length_b   1.000
_cell.length_c   1.000
_cell.angle_alpha   90.00
_cell.angle_beta   90.00
_cell.angle_gamma   90.00
#
_symmetry.space_group_name_H-M   'P 1'
#
loop_
_entity.id
_entity.type
_entity.pdbx_description
1 polymer ?
#
loop_
_entity_poly.entity_id
_entity_poly.type
_entity_poly.pdbx_seq_one_letter_code
_entity_poly.pdbx_strand_id
1 'polypeptide(L)'
;MHHRPTAKSTTTTTALAIALSLGAVAPFAQAAGSHAGGHDPSAIGEPGKATRVTRTVKIDMSDAMRYTPASIDAKQGETIRFVVTNSGKVKHELVLGTEKELKAHYEVMKKFPEMEHDDPNMLSVAPGKAGEVIWQFTRAGKIDFACLQPGHYDAGMKGAVAVAAGKAAVPGVGHGHHKH
;
A
#
# COMPACT_ATOMS: atom_id res chain seq x y z
N MET A 1 -58.29 -60.35 -0.09
CA MET A 1 -58.11 -60.62 1.38
C MET A 1 -56.66 -60.43 1.70
N HIS A 2 -56.29 -59.27 2.25
CA HIS A 2 -54.90 -58.95 2.59
C HIS A 2 -54.86 -58.55 4.05
N HIS A 3 -54.21 -59.36 4.89
CA HIS A 3 -53.99 -59.12 6.28
C HIS A 3 -52.81 -58.13 6.47
N ARG A 4 -53.05 -57.05 7.19
CA ARG A 4 -52.01 -56.15 7.71
C ARG A 4 -51.61 -56.61 9.11
N PRO A 5 -50.30 -56.68 9.44
CA PRO A 5 -49.87 -56.79 10.81
C PRO A 5 -49.64 -55.38 11.40
N THR A 6 -50.14 -55.17 12.60
CA THR A 6 -49.98 -54.02 13.44
C THR A 6 -48.62 -54.08 14.17
N ALA A 7 -47.74 -53.08 13.97
CA ALA A 7 -46.50 -52.93 14.68
C ALA A 7 -46.74 -52.14 16.00
N LYS A 8 -46.35 -52.73 17.12
CA LYS A 8 -46.32 -52.05 18.45
C LYS A 8 -45.09 -51.18 18.57
N SER A 9 -45.28 -49.90 18.86
CA SER A 9 -44.24 -48.94 19.16
C SER A 9 -43.82 -49.05 20.63
N THR A 10 -42.54 -49.32 20.86
CA THR A 10 -41.93 -49.30 22.21
C THR A 10 -41.15 -48.01 22.33
N THR A 11 -41.60 -47.12 23.20
CA THR A 11 -40.94 -45.84 23.51
C THR A 11 -39.83 -46.09 24.52
N THR A 12 -38.58 -45.95 24.09
CA THR A 12 -37.41 -46.00 24.98
C THR A 12 -36.99 -44.56 25.30
N THR A 13 -37.17 -44.18 26.56
CA THR A 13 -36.75 -42.88 27.08
C THR A 13 -35.27 -42.93 27.39
N THR A 14 -34.45 -42.27 26.56
CA THR A 14 -33.01 -42.13 26.82
C THR A 14 -32.76 -40.80 27.52
N ALA A 15 -32.28 -40.84 28.74
CA ALA A 15 -31.85 -39.68 29.52
C ALA A 15 -30.54 -39.15 28.95
N LEU A 16 -30.54 -37.89 28.48
CA LEU A 16 -29.37 -37.18 27.97
C LEU A 16 -28.66 -36.49 29.13
N ALA A 17 -27.50 -37.00 29.54
CA ALA A 17 -26.60 -36.35 30.48
C ALA A 17 -25.81 -35.26 29.74
N ILE A 18 -26.07 -33.99 30.07
CA ILE A 18 -25.31 -32.85 29.55
C ILE A 18 -24.03 -32.70 30.34
N ALA A 19 -22.90 -33.10 29.75
CA ALA A 19 -21.57 -32.80 30.29
C ALA A 19 -21.17 -31.38 29.84
N LEU A 20 -21.08 -30.46 30.79
CA LEU A 20 -20.59 -29.10 30.60
C LEU A 20 -19.05 -29.14 30.45
N SER A 21 -18.53 -29.17 29.23
CA SER A 21 -17.10 -29.01 28.99
C SER A 21 -16.76 -27.53 28.97
N LEU A 22 -16.04 -27.02 29.99
CA LEU A 22 -15.39 -25.71 29.95
C LEU A 22 -14.29 -25.75 28.88
N GLY A 23 -14.57 -25.23 27.72
CA GLY A 23 -13.58 -25.00 26.66
C GLY A 23 -12.67 -23.85 27.06
N ALA A 24 -11.40 -24.12 27.34
CA ALA A 24 -10.38 -23.11 27.49
C ALA A 24 -10.20 -22.41 26.13
N VAL A 25 -10.63 -21.16 26.05
CA VAL A 25 -10.37 -20.29 24.89
C VAL A 25 -8.90 -19.85 24.98
N ALA A 26 -8.01 -20.52 24.24
CA ALA A 26 -6.65 -20.03 24.05
C ALA A 26 -6.71 -18.72 23.22
N PRO A 27 -6.02 -17.65 23.64
CA PRO A 27 -5.89 -16.47 22.80
C PRO A 27 -5.08 -16.85 21.56
N PHE A 28 -5.68 -16.73 20.39
CA PHE A 28 -4.92 -16.73 19.14
C PHE A 28 -4.00 -15.51 19.15
N ALA A 29 -2.73 -15.72 19.44
CA ALA A 29 -1.72 -14.74 19.12
C ALA A 29 -1.69 -14.62 17.59
N GLN A 30 -2.26 -13.53 17.06
CA GLN A 30 -2.02 -13.14 15.69
C GLN A 30 -0.55 -12.74 15.62
N ALA A 31 0.28 -13.65 15.13
CA ALA A 31 1.58 -13.30 14.64
C ALA A 31 1.36 -12.36 13.44
N ALA A 32 1.43 -11.05 13.70
CA ALA A 32 1.63 -10.08 12.64
C ALA A 32 2.97 -10.44 12.00
N GLY A 33 2.90 -11.21 10.91
CA GLY A 33 4.06 -11.50 10.09
C GLY A 33 4.59 -10.18 9.55
N SER A 34 5.70 -9.72 10.09
CA SER A 34 6.51 -8.69 9.48
C SER A 34 6.99 -9.27 8.16
N HIS A 35 6.33 -8.88 7.05
CA HIS A 35 6.85 -9.18 5.73
C HIS A 35 8.24 -8.56 5.63
N ALA A 36 9.27 -9.40 5.50
CA ALA A 36 10.64 -8.98 5.28
C ALA A 36 10.73 -8.33 3.89
N GLY A 37 10.50 -7.04 3.83
CA GLY A 37 10.34 -6.20 2.63
C GLY A 37 9.51 -4.96 2.93
N GLY A 38 9.02 -4.83 4.17
CA GLY A 38 8.21 -3.69 4.59
C GLY A 38 8.96 -2.37 4.37
N HIS A 39 8.37 -1.52 3.54
CA HIS A 39 8.79 -0.13 3.43
C HIS A 39 8.68 0.51 4.82
N ASP A 40 9.71 1.27 5.23
CA ASP A 40 9.58 2.18 6.36
C ASP A 40 8.72 3.37 5.89
N PRO A 41 7.40 3.40 6.18
CA PRO A 41 6.55 4.48 5.70
C PRO A 41 7.04 5.84 6.22
N SER A 42 7.75 5.86 7.36
CA SER A 42 8.31 7.08 7.93
C SER A 42 9.42 7.68 7.06
N ALA A 43 10.10 6.87 6.24
CA ALA A 43 11.19 7.33 5.38
C ALA A 43 10.69 8.09 4.14
N ILE A 44 9.55 7.70 3.59
CA ILE A 44 9.02 8.22 2.32
C ILE A 44 7.73 9.02 2.48
N GLY A 45 7.14 9.06 3.67
CA GLY A 45 5.83 9.68 3.95
C GLY A 45 4.77 8.65 4.27
N GLU A 46 3.52 8.96 3.98
CA GLU A 46 2.38 8.11 4.34
C GLU A 46 1.27 8.18 3.28
N PRO A 47 0.33 7.21 3.25
CA PRO A 47 -0.86 7.28 2.40
C PRO A 47 -1.64 8.57 2.67
N GLY A 48 -1.90 9.33 1.60
CA GLY A 48 -2.61 10.60 1.69
C GLY A 48 -4.13 10.43 1.71
N LYS A 49 -4.82 11.38 2.31
CA LYS A 49 -6.29 11.45 2.25
C LYS A 49 -6.73 12.26 1.02
N ALA A 50 -7.71 11.74 0.26
CA ALA A 50 -8.23 12.41 -0.94
C ALA A 50 -8.71 13.86 -0.66
N THR A 51 -9.25 14.10 0.54
CA THR A 51 -9.71 15.43 1.00
C THR A 51 -8.56 16.39 1.31
N ARG A 52 -7.32 15.93 1.36
CA ARG A 52 -6.11 16.73 1.64
C ARG A 52 -5.23 16.92 0.42
N VAL A 53 -5.64 16.43 -0.74
CA VAL A 53 -4.89 16.60 -1.99
C VAL A 53 -4.74 18.08 -2.31
N THR A 54 -3.50 18.54 -2.40
CA THR A 54 -3.16 19.92 -2.75
C THR A 54 -2.88 20.09 -4.24
N ARG A 55 -2.46 18.99 -4.90
CA ARG A 55 -2.09 18.98 -6.31
C ARG A 55 -2.24 17.58 -6.91
N THR A 56 -2.57 17.55 -8.21
CA THR A 56 -2.55 16.33 -9.01
C THR A 56 -1.38 16.38 -10.00
N VAL A 57 -0.61 15.29 -10.03
CA VAL A 57 0.47 15.09 -11.00
C VAL A 57 0.09 13.92 -11.90
N LYS A 58 0.10 14.16 -13.22
CA LYS A 58 -0.10 13.10 -14.21
C LYS A 58 1.26 12.50 -14.57
N ILE A 59 1.34 11.18 -14.57
CA ILE A 59 2.53 10.42 -14.94
C ILE A 59 2.14 9.44 -16.04
N ASP A 60 2.89 9.43 -17.12
CA ASP A 60 2.79 8.40 -18.15
C ASP A 60 3.89 7.35 -17.96
N MET A 61 3.55 6.09 -18.18
CA MET A 61 4.46 4.94 -18.21
C MET A 61 4.47 4.38 -19.62
N SER A 62 5.66 4.15 -20.19
CA SER A 62 5.80 3.67 -21.56
C SER A 62 6.75 2.49 -21.69
N ASP A 63 6.63 1.73 -22.79
CA ASP A 63 7.52 0.60 -23.11
C ASP A 63 8.95 1.03 -23.47
N ALA A 64 9.22 2.35 -23.53
CA ALA A 64 10.59 2.86 -23.53
C ALA A 64 11.27 2.72 -22.15
N MET A 65 10.60 2.09 -21.18
CA MET A 65 11.03 1.96 -19.79
C MET A 65 11.28 3.30 -19.12
N ARG A 66 10.31 4.22 -19.27
CA ARG A 66 10.40 5.58 -18.73
C ARG A 66 9.08 6.04 -18.13
N TYR A 67 9.20 6.92 -17.14
CA TYR A 67 8.12 7.76 -16.64
C TYR A 67 8.20 9.14 -17.25
N THR A 68 7.06 9.76 -17.50
CA THR A 68 6.97 11.14 -17.95
C THR A 68 5.93 11.90 -17.10
N PRO A 69 6.35 12.83 -16.22
CA PRO A 69 7.73 13.19 -15.89
C PRO A 69 8.42 12.13 -15.00
N ALA A 70 9.76 12.04 -15.10
CA ALA A 70 10.59 11.21 -14.22
C ALA A 70 11.14 11.98 -13.00
N SER A 71 10.99 13.30 -12.98
CA SER A 71 11.40 14.17 -11.87
C SER A 71 10.23 15.06 -11.46
N ILE A 72 9.94 15.09 -10.17
CA ILE A 72 8.78 15.79 -9.59
C ILE A 72 9.27 16.55 -8.37
N ASP A 73 8.94 17.83 -8.27
CA ASP A 73 9.17 18.61 -7.07
C ASP A 73 7.97 18.51 -6.14
N ALA A 74 8.20 18.44 -4.84
CA ALA A 74 7.17 18.50 -3.81
C ALA A 74 7.63 19.34 -2.62
N LYS A 75 6.73 19.60 -1.69
CA LYS A 75 7.03 20.25 -0.40
C LYS A 75 6.71 19.32 0.74
N GLN A 76 7.48 19.42 1.79
CA GLN A 76 7.16 18.72 3.04
C GLN A 76 5.77 19.12 3.53
N GLY A 77 4.95 18.13 3.88
CA GLY A 77 3.55 18.27 4.26
C GLY A 77 2.57 18.24 3.07
N GLU A 78 3.06 18.30 1.82
CA GLU A 78 2.22 18.26 0.64
C GLU A 78 1.61 16.87 0.45
N THR A 79 0.32 16.84 0.07
CA THR A 79 -0.38 15.63 -0.36
C THR A 79 -0.63 15.70 -1.85
N ILE A 80 -0.01 14.80 -2.61
CA ILE A 80 -0.10 14.73 -4.06
C ILE A 80 -0.94 13.52 -4.48
N ARG A 81 -1.84 13.75 -5.43
CA ARG A 81 -2.48 12.68 -6.20
C ARG A 81 -1.67 12.43 -7.44
N PHE A 82 -1.11 11.26 -7.58
CA PHE A 82 -0.50 10.78 -8.82
C PHE A 82 -1.56 10.04 -9.64
N VAL A 83 -1.90 10.57 -10.80
CA VAL A 83 -2.72 9.87 -11.80
C VAL A 83 -1.77 9.27 -12.81
N VAL A 84 -1.68 7.94 -12.80
CA VAL A 84 -0.67 7.19 -13.55
C VAL A 84 -1.35 6.46 -14.70
N THR A 85 -0.92 6.74 -15.92
CA THR A 85 -1.41 6.10 -17.14
C THR A 85 -0.32 5.19 -17.71
N ASN A 86 -0.69 4.00 -18.14
CA ASN A 86 0.19 3.12 -18.90
C ASN A 86 -0.15 3.25 -20.39
N SER A 87 0.65 4.00 -21.15
CA SER A 87 0.53 4.13 -22.60
C SER A 87 1.22 3.00 -23.37
N GLY A 88 1.92 2.10 -22.66
CA GLY A 88 2.61 0.96 -23.24
C GLY A 88 1.69 -0.24 -23.50
N LYS A 89 2.32 -1.35 -23.91
CA LYS A 89 1.68 -2.62 -24.25
C LYS A 89 1.96 -3.73 -23.22
N VAL A 90 2.88 -3.47 -22.27
CA VAL A 90 3.19 -4.38 -21.16
C VAL A 90 2.73 -3.78 -19.84
N LYS A 91 2.58 -4.62 -18.80
CA LYS A 91 2.25 -4.17 -17.45
C LYS A 91 3.40 -3.33 -16.88
N HIS A 92 3.09 -2.18 -16.31
CA HIS A 92 4.02 -1.32 -15.60
C HIS A 92 3.53 -1.04 -14.19
N GLU A 93 4.47 -0.64 -13.34
CA GLU A 93 4.21 -0.30 -11.94
C GLU A 93 4.79 1.06 -11.60
N LEU A 94 4.18 1.72 -10.63
CA LEU A 94 4.78 2.84 -9.92
C LEU A 94 4.86 2.45 -8.45
N VAL A 95 6.07 2.30 -7.91
CA VAL A 95 6.32 1.97 -6.50
C VAL A 95 7.16 3.09 -5.90
N LEU A 96 6.63 3.80 -4.89
CA LEU A 96 7.36 4.80 -4.11
C LEU A 96 8.22 4.10 -3.05
N GLY A 97 9.45 4.55 -2.87
CA GLY A 97 10.36 3.97 -1.88
C GLY A 97 11.68 4.73 -1.78
N THR A 98 12.53 4.31 -0.87
CA THR A 98 13.94 4.67 -0.92
C THR A 98 14.64 3.81 -1.98
N GLU A 99 15.73 4.28 -2.56
CA GLU A 99 16.49 3.50 -3.55
C GLU A 99 16.87 2.10 -3.01
N LYS A 100 17.24 2.04 -1.73
CA LYS A 100 17.61 0.78 -1.06
C LYS A 100 16.44 -0.21 -1.02
N GLU A 101 15.27 0.26 -0.63
CA GLU A 101 14.05 -0.57 -0.55
C GLU A 101 13.59 -1.02 -1.92
N LEU A 102 13.55 -0.11 -2.90
CA LEU A 102 13.19 -0.45 -4.28
C LEU A 102 14.12 -1.50 -4.88
N LYS A 103 15.43 -1.38 -4.64
CA LYS A 103 16.39 -2.40 -5.05
C LYS A 103 16.16 -3.75 -4.38
N ALA A 104 15.94 -3.75 -3.05
CA ALA A 104 15.69 -4.97 -2.31
C ALA A 104 14.40 -5.67 -2.79
N HIS A 105 13.35 -4.90 -2.99
CA HIS A 105 12.07 -5.42 -3.50
C HIS A 105 12.23 -5.94 -4.94
N TYR A 106 12.95 -5.22 -5.80
CA TYR A 106 13.22 -5.69 -7.16
C TYR A 106 13.93 -7.06 -7.21
N GLU A 107 14.88 -7.31 -6.29
CA GLU A 107 15.52 -8.63 -6.18
C GLU A 107 14.52 -9.73 -5.79
N VAL A 108 13.48 -9.42 -5.03
CA VAL A 108 12.39 -10.35 -4.73
C VAL A 108 11.54 -10.59 -5.98
N MET A 109 11.16 -9.52 -6.70
CA MET A 109 10.33 -9.62 -7.90
C MET A 109 11.01 -10.41 -9.04
N LYS A 110 12.33 -10.35 -9.15
CA LYS A 110 13.08 -11.21 -10.10
C LYS A 110 12.93 -12.69 -9.80
N LYS A 111 12.77 -13.07 -8.52
CA LYS A 111 12.61 -14.47 -8.09
C LYS A 111 11.16 -14.93 -8.15
N PHE A 112 10.24 -14.01 -7.95
CA PHE A 112 8.80 -14.27 -7.84
C PHE A 112 8.00 -13.27 -8.70
N PRO A 113 8.13 -13.33 -10.04
CA PRO A 113 7.56 -12.33 -10.94
C PRO A 113 6.03 -12.25 -10.92
N GLU A 114 5.38 -13.35 -10.51
CA GLU A 114 3.90 -13.41 -10.41
C GLU A 114 3.37 -12.98 -9.04
N MET A 115 4.26 -12.55 -8.13
CA MET A 115 3.83 -12.08 -6.81
C MET A 115 3.06 -10.76 -6.97
N GLU A 116 1.80 -10.78 -6.54
CA GLU A 116 0.99 -9.57 -6.49
C GLU A 116 1.07 -8.92 -5.11
N HIS A 117 1.16 -7.61 -5.10
CA HIS A 117 1.18 -6.78 -3.90
C HIS A 117 0.12 -5.68 -4.05
N ASP A 118 -0.46 -5.29 -2.94
CA ASP A 118 -1.42 -4.18 -2.86
C ASP A 118 -1.02 -3.24 -1.71
N ASP A 119 0.21 -2.73 -1.80
CA ASP A 119 0.73 -1.80 -0.82
C ASP A 119 0.30 -0.37 -1.15
N PRO A 120 -0.01 0.48 -0.16
CA PRO A 120 -0.52 1.84 -0.39
C PRO A 120 0.43 2.77 -1.18
N ASN A 121 1.73 2.45 -1.23
CA ASN A 121 2.77 3.20 -1.93
C ASN A 121 3.02 2.68 -3.35
N MET A 122 2.18 1.76 -3.85
CA MET A 122 2.38 1.18 -5.18
C MET A 122 1.09 1.13 -5.99
N LEU A 123 1.27 1.00 -7.29
CA LEU A 123 0.21 0.84 -8.27
C LEU A 123 0.71 0.01 -9.46
N SER A 124 0.06 -1.12 -9.72
CA SER A 124 0.22 -1.88 -10.97
C SER A 124 -0.82 -1.45 -11.99
N VAL A 125 -0.38 -1.15 -13.21
CA VAL A 125 -1.27 -0.65 -14.28
C VAL A 125 -1.13 -1.51 -15.54
N ALA A 126 -2.22 -2.13 -15.93
CA ALA A 126 -2.28 -2.90 -17.18
C ALA A 126 -2.17 -1.99 -18.41
N PRO A 127 -1.79 -2.53 -19.59
CA PRO A 127 -1.70 -1.78 -20.83
C PRO A 127 -2.95 -0.95 -21.14
N GLY A 128 -2.78 0.33 -21.47
CA GLY A 128 -3.86 1.25 -21.82
C GLY A 128 -4.78 1.63 -20.66
N LYS A 129 -4.43 1.28 -19.42
CA LYS A 129 -5.21 1.62 -18.23
C LYS A 129 -4.57 2.76 -17.46
N ALA A 130 -5.30 3.28 -16.49
CA ALA A 130 -4.84 4.28 -15.54
C ALA A 130 -5.28 3.90 -14.13
N GLY A 131 -4.57 4.44 -13.14
CA GLY A 131 -4.92 4.34 -11.73
C GLY A 131 -4.36 5.52 -10.96
N GLU A 132 -4.50 5.51 -9.64
CA GLU A 132 -4.01 6.60 -8.81
C GLU A 132 -3.35 6.13 -7.51
N VAL A 133 -2.36 6.89 -7.06
CA VAL A 133 -1.78 6.82 -5.72
C VAL A 133 -1.91 8.20 -5.10
N ILE A 134 -2.37 8.27 -3.85
CA ILE A 134 -2.40 9.52 -3.08
C ILE A 134 -1.37 9.39 -1.96
N TRP A 135 -0.38 10.29 -1.97
CA TRP A 135 0.74 10.21 -1.04
C TRP A 135 1.01 11.55 -0.36
N GLN A 136 1.23 11.52 0.95
CA GLN A 136 1.63 12.68 1.74
C GLN A 136 3.13 12.61 2.05
N PHE A 137 3.87 13.64 1.65
CA PHE A 137 5.30 13.76 1.87
C PHE A 137 5.58 14.39 3.24
N THR A 138 5.80 13.57 4.26
CA THR A 138 5.95 14.05 5.66
C THR A 138 7.35 14.56 5.97
N ARG A 139 8.35 14.28 5.12
CA ARG A 139 9.75 14.64 5.33
C ARG A 139 10.35 15.25 4.06
N ALA A 140 11.29 16.17 4.24
CA ALA A 140 12.13 16.68 3.16
C ALA A 140 13.18 15.62 2.76
N GLY A 141 13.56 15.62 1.50
CA GLY A 141 14.56 14.70 0.95
C GLY A 141 14.18 14.18 -0.43
N LYS A 142 14.93 13.22 -0.90
CA LYS A 142 14.66 12.51 -2.15
C LYS A 142 13.86 11.24 -1.85
N ILE A 143 12.77 11.05 -2.56
CA ILE A 143 11.99 9.82 -2.58
C ILE A 143 12.01 9.30 -3.99
N ASP A 144 12.37 8.04 -4.15
CA ASP A 144 12.45 7.40 -5.46
C ASP A 144 11.12 6.74 -5.83
N PHE A 145 10.90 6.56 -7.12
CA PHE A 145 9.86 5.66 -7.62
C PHE A 145 10.41 4.84 -8.79
N ALA A 146 9.92 3.61 -8.91
CA ALA A 146 10.41 2.68 -9.93
C ALA A 146 9.34 1.68 -10.36
N CYS A 147 9.53 1.09 -11.54
CA CYS A 147 8.84 -0.12 -11.96
C CYS A 147 9.68 -1.33 -11.55
N LEU A 148 9.07 -2.23 -10.77
CA LEU A 148 9.76 -3.41 -10.24
C LEU A 148 9.46 -4.68 -11.04
N GLN A 149 8.77 -4.55 -12.17
CA GLN A 149 8.64 -5.66 -13.12
C GLN A 149 10.02 -6.13 -13.58
N PRO A 150 10.26 -7.45 -13.69
CA PRO A 150 11.56 -7.98 -14.09
C PRO A 150 12.11 -7.33 -15.36
N GLY A 151 13.35 -6.84 -15.29
CA GLY A 151 14.04 -6.15 -16.38
C GLY A 151 13.75 -4.65 -16.49
N HIS A 152 12.60 -4.13 -16.00
CA HIS A 152 12.23 -2.73 -16.17
C HIS A 152 13.08 -1.78 -15.33
N TYR A 153 13.36 -2.16 -14.08
CA TYR A 153 14.25 -1.40 -13.20
C TYR A 153 15.67 -1.28 -13.78
N ASP A 154 16.21 -2.36 -14.30
CA ASP A 154 17.55 -2.41 -14.89
C ASP A 154 17.61 -1.62 -16.21
N ALA A 155 16.52 -1.61 -16.98
CA ALA A 155 16.38 -0.77 -18.18
C ALA A 155 16.23 0.73 -17.87
N GLY A 156 16.20 1.10 -16.58
CA GLY A 156 16.18 2.49 -16.13
C GLY A 156 14.78 3.07 -15.94
N MET A 157 13.74 2.26 -15.76
CA MET A 157 12.39 2.74 -15.45
C MET A 157 12.32 3.22 -14.00
N LYS A 158 12.83 4.42 -13.77
CA LYS A 158 13.00 5.07 -12.47
C LYS A 158 12.72 6.56 -12.56
N GLY A 159 12.34 7.13 -11.43
CA GLY A 159 12.16 8.56 -11.26
C GLY A 159 12.31 8.96 -9.78
N ALA A 160 12.15 10.24 -9.50
CA ALA A 160 12.29 10.74 -8.14
C ALA A 160 11.36 11.93 -7.88
N VAL A 161 10.96 12.05 -6.61
CA VAL A 161 10.32 13.24 -6.04
C VAL A 161 11.33 13.96 -5.16
N ALA A 162 11.66 15.20 -5.49
CA ALA A 162 12.48 16.07 -4.65
C ALA A 162 11.57 16.84 -3.68
N VAL A 163 11.60 16.48 -2.42
CA VAL A 163 10.76 17.09 -1.38
C VAL A 163 11.55 18.20 -0.69
N ALA A 164 11.21 19.45 -0.98
CA ALA A 164 11.78 20.62 -0.31
C ALA A 164 11.28 20.70 1.14
N ALA A 165 12.15 21.15 2.06
CA ALA A 165 11.77 21.42 3.43
C ALA A 165 10.64 22.46 3.48
N GLY A 166 9.63 22.21 4.31
CA GLY A 166 8.63 23.21 4.64
C GLY A 166 9.28 24.42 5.30
N LYS A 167 8.77 25.63 5.07
CA LYS A 167 9.19 26.79 5.86
C LYS A 167 8.91 26.50 7.34
N ALA A 168 9.97 26.47 8.15
CA ALA A 168 9.80 26.46 9.59
C ALA A 168 8.87 27.63 9.96
N ALA A 169 7.82 27.36 10.70
CA ALA A 169 7.04 28.44 11.31
C ALA A 169 7.99 29.23 12.20
N VAL A 170 8.28 30.47 11.82
CA VAL A 170 9.07 31.38 12.66
C VAL A 170 8.25 31.56 13.95
N PRO A 171 8.77 31.20 15.14
CA PRO A 171 8.07 31.49 16.39
C PRO A 171 7.84 33.00 16.41
N GLY A 172 6.56 33.41 16.45
CA GLY A 172 6.19 34.82 16.50
C GLY A 172 6.93 35.48 17.64
N VAL A 173 7.76 36.46 17.34
CA VAL A 173 8.35 37.36 18.33
C VAL A 173 7.18 38.16 18.89
N GLY A 174 6.70 37.74 20.06
CA GLY A 174 5.69 38.47 20.81
C GLY A 174 6.25 39.84 21.16
N HIS A 175 5.81 40.87 20.46
CA HIS A 175 6.08 42.26 20.87
C HIS A 175 5.23 42.52 22.12
N GLY A 176 5.89 42.34 23.30
CA GLY A 176 5.36 42.81 24.56
C GLY A 176 5.20 44.33 24.49
N HIS A 177 3.97 44.81 24.44
CA HIS A 177 3.66 46.21 24.71
C HIS A 177 3.86 46.48 26.18
N HIS A 178 5.01 47.09 26.55
CA HIS A 178 5.14 47.80 27.78
C HIS A 178 4.32 49.09 27.69
N LYS A 179 3.23 49.16 28.46
CA LYS A 179 2.55 50.41 28.77
C LYS A 179 3.28 51.06 29.97
N HIS A 180 3.77 52.26 29.77
CA HIS A 180 4.09 53.21 30.82
C HIS A 180 2.84 53.98 31.28
#